data_607c7edd97c0fcb67a09c1e5e36d93c2
#
_entry.id   607c7edd97c0fcb67a09c1e5e36d93c2
#
_cell.length_a   1.000
_cell.length_b   1.000
_cell.length_c   1.000
_cell.angle_alpha   90.00
_cell.angle_beta   90.00
_cell.angle_gamma   90.00
#
_symmetry.space_group_name_H-M   'P 1'
#
loop_
_entity.id
_entity.type
_entity.pdbx_description
1 polymer ?
#
loop_
_entity_poly.entity_id
_entity_poly.type
_entity_poly.pdbx_seq_one_letter_code
_entity_poly.pdbx_strand_id
1 'polypeptide(L)'
;DTMVRQLHDGLFPNIGKGDKAAYNSIDAPMWFFWAVQEYDKALGEPGTVWKNYGSKMKSILTAFREGVNPGLRMDANGLIWARQPGKALTWMDAVVRGVPVTPRAGYAVEINALWYNAVCYMLKLAEEAKDNTFIKEWKDMPELIRTSFVETFWNEEPGYLADYVDEKGQNLDVRPNQVFACSLTYSPITDDMKERVLKVVTRELLTPKGLRTLSPKNPKYHGHYEGNQDERDNAYHQGTVWPWLIGAYIEANLKLYGKQFLPEAKEL
;
A
#
# COMPACT_ATOMS: atom_id res chain seq x y z
N ASP A 1 -15.49 -11.96 7.15
CA ASP A 1 -16.59 -12.51 6.34
C ASP A 1 -17.48 -11.46 5.69
N THR A 2 -17.81 -10.35 6.38
CA THR A 2 -18.68 -9.31 5.82
C THR A 2 -18.12 -8.68 4.55
N MET A 3 -16.85 -8.28 4.55
CA MET A 3 -16.19 -7.72 3.35
C MET A 3 -16.14 -8.73 2.20
N VAL A 4 -15.80 -9.99 2.48
CA VAL A 4 -15.66 -11.04 1.46
C VAL A 4 -16.96 -11.27 0.66
N ARG A 5 -18.12 -11.08 1.30
CA ARG A 5 -19.43 -11.19 0.63
C ARG A 5 -19.72 -10.03 -0.34
N GLN A 6 -19.00 -8.93 -0.21
CA GLN A 6 -19.16 -7.74 -1.03
C GLN A 6 -18.05 -7.60 -2.09
N LEU A 7 -17.19 -8.61 -2.21
CA LEU A 7 -16.16 -8.65 -3.26
C LEU A 7 -16.84 -8.69 -4.64
N HIS A 8 -16.52 -7.72 -5.48
CA HIS A 8 -17.01 -7.62 -6.84
C HIS A 8 -15.85 -7.22 -7.76
N ASP A 9 -15.61 -8.00 -8.79
CA ASP A 9 -14.54 -7.79 -9.78
C ASP A 9 -13.16 -7.48 -9.15
N GLY A 10 -12.81 -8.23 -8.09
CA GLY A 10 -11.53 -8.05 -7.38
C GLY A 10 -11.44 -6.82 -6.46
N LEU A 11 -12.51 -6.04 -6.32
CA LEU A 11 -12.56 -4.85 -5.46
C LEU A 11 -13.53 -5.02 -4.30
N PHE A 12 -13.27 -4.30 -3.21
CA PHE A 12 -14.20 -4.11 -2.10
C PHE A 12 -14.84 -2.73 -2.13
N PRO A 13 -16.08 -2.58 -1.66
CA PRO A 13 -16.67 -1.26 -1.55
C PRO A 13 -15.97 -0.47 -0.43
N ASN A 14 -15.57 0.76 -0.73
CA ASN A 14 -15.03 1.69 0.28
C ASN A 14 -16.09 2.62 0.85
N ILE A 15 -17.20 2.85 0.12
CA ILE A 15 -18.33 3.68 0.57
C ILE A 15 -19.64 3.02 0.13
N GLY A 16 -20.68 3.12 0.97
CA GLY A 16 -22.03 2.66 0.66
C GLY A 16 -22.26 1.16 0.89
N LYS A 17 -23.47 0.71 0.55
CA LYS A 17 -23.92 -0.70 0.66
C LYS A 17 -24.89 -1.01 -0.48
N GLY A 18 -24.90 -2.27 -0.94
CA GLY A 18 -25.76 -2.73 -2.03
C GLY A 18 -25.58 -1.91 -3.29
N ASP A 19 -26.66 -1.49 -3.92
CA ASP A 19 -26.64 -0.73 -5.17
C ASP A 19 -25.99 0.66 -5.08
N LYS A 20 -25.73 1.14 -3.86
CA LYS A 20 -25.03 2.40 -3.56
C LYS A 20 -23.56 2.20 -3.21
N ALA A 21 -23.04 0.99 -3.33
CA ALA A 21 -21.65 0.70 -3.05
C ALA A 21 -20.72 1.30 -4.11
N ALA A 22 -19.67 1.99 -3.68
CA ALA A 22 -18.63 2.53 -4.56
C ALA A 22 -17.37 1.68 -4.49
N TYR A 23 -16.90 1.20 -5.63
CA TYR A 23 -15.72 0.36 -5.81
C TYR A 23 -14.61 1.18 -6.47
N ASN A 24 -14.09 2.19 -5.76
CA ASN A 24 -13.13 3.14 -6.28
C ASN A 24 -11.80 3.18 -5.48
N SER A 25 -11.57 2.18 -4.63
CA SER A 25 -10.35 2.02 -3.87
C SER A 25 -9.63 0.74 -4.28
N ILE A 26 -8.39 0.86 -4.72
CA ILE A 26 -7.55 -0.28 -5.13
C ILE A 26 -6.68 -0.80 -3.98
N ASP A 27 -6.56 -0.08 -2.89
CA ASP A 27 -5.82 -0.48 -1.71
C ASP A 27 -6.60 -1.45 -0.81
N ALA A 28 -7.93 -1.33 -0.72
CA ALA A 28 -8.74 -2.19 0.14
C ALA A 28 -8.56 -3.70 -0.13
N PRO A 29 -8.52 -4.21 -1.38
CA PRO A 29 -8.17 -5.60 -1.65
C PRO A 29 -6.76 -5.98 -1.21
N MET A 30 -5.81 -5.08 -1.32
CA MET A 30 -4.43 -5.33 -0.91
C MET A 30 -4.31 -5.36 0.62
N TRP A 31 -4.99 -4.48 1.32
CA TRP A 31 -5.10 -4.52 2.80
C TRP A 31 -5.82 -5.76 3.30
N PHE A 32 -6.74 -6.31 2.53
CA PHE A 32 -7.38 -7.60 2.86
C PHE A 32 -6.35 -8.72 2.93
N PHE A 33 -5.38 -8.80 2.00
CA PHE A 33 -4.30 -9.79 2.07
C PHE A 33 -3.47 -9.62 3.34
N TRP A 34 -3.10 -8.39 3.68
CA TRP A 34 -2.36 -8.11 4.92
C TRP A 34 -3.17 -8.54 6.15
N ALA A 35 -4.44 -8.19 6.23
CA ALA A 35 -5.30 -8.55 7.35
C ALA A 35 -5.48 -10.07 7.49
N VAL A 36 -5.63 -10.79 6.37
CA VAL A 36 -5.72 -12.25 6.35
C VAL A 36 -4.38 -12.87 6.77
N GLN A 37 -3.25 -12.30 6.36
CA GLN A 37 -1.92 -12.74 6.75
C GLN A 37 -1.68 -12.60 8.27
N GLU A 38 -2.11 -11.49 8.86
CA GLU A 38 -2.05 -11.29 10.32
C GLU A 38 -3.01 -12.23 11.08
N TYR A 39 -4.20 -12.47 10.51
CA TYR A 39 -5.14 -13.45 11.05
C TYR A 39 -4.57 -14.88 11.00
N ASP A 40 -3.93 -15.28 9.91
CA ASP A 40 -3.27 -16.59 9.73
C ASP A 40 -2.19 -16.81 10.79
N LYS A 41 -1.33 -15.79 11.01
CA LYS A 41 -0.31 -15.82 12.07
C LYS A 41 -0.91 -15.99 13.48
N ALA A 42 -1.99 -15.26 13.75
CA ALA A 42 -2.64 -15.29 15.06
C ALA A 42 -3.41 -16.60 15.30
N LEU A 43 -4.00 -17.17 14.23
CA LEU A 43 -4.74 -18.43 14.30
C LEU A 43 -3.81 -19.62 14.55
N GLY A 44 -2.66 -19.65 13.88
CA GLY A 44 -1.68 -20.74 14.01
C GLY A 44 -2.18 -22.12 13.52
N GLU A 45 -3.20 -22.14 12.66
CA GLU A 45 -3.82 -23.35 12.11
C GLU A 45 -3.52 -23.51 10.62
N PRO A 46 -2.52 -24.31 10.23
CA PRO A 46 -2.13 -24.46 8.83
C PRO A 46 -3.30 -24.89 7.93
N GLY A 47 -3.42 -24.26 6.77
CA GLY A 47 -4.43 -24.59 5.75
C GLY A 47 -5.81 -23.98 5.98
N THR A 48 -6.16 -23.51 7.17
CA THR A 48 -7.48 -22.92 7.47
C THR A 48 -7.74 -21.68 6.62
N VAL A 49 -6.78 -20.80 6.48
CA VAL A 49 -6.90 -19.60 5.64
C VAL A 49 -7.05 -19.95 4.17
N TRP A 50 -6.26 -20.89 3.66
CA TRP A 50 -6.40 -21.37 2.28
C TRP A 50 -7.78 -21.93 1.98
N LYS A 51 -8.29 -22.79 2.86
CA LYS A 51 -9.62 -23.37 2.75
C LYS A 51 -10.73 -22.33 2.71
N ASN A 52 -10.64 -21.31 3.56
CA ASN A 52 -11.72 -20.32 3.75
C ASN A 52 -11.64 -19.16 2.76
N TYR A 53 -10.44 -18.70 2.40
CA TYR A 53 -10.21 -17.47 1.65
C TYR A 53 -9.41 -17.65 0.36
N GLY A 54 -8.73 -18.78 0.15
CA GLY A 54 -7.84 -19.01 -0.99
C GLY A 54 -8.47 -18.73 -2.35
N SER A 55 -9.70 -19.20 -2.58
CA SER A 55 -10.44 -18.95 -3.82
C SER A 55 -10.70 -17.45 -4.05
N LYS A 56 -11.07 -16.71 -3.00
CA LYS A 56 -11.32 -15.26 -3.09
C LYS A 56 -10.04 -14.48 -3.30
N MET A 57 -8.98 -14.84 -2.61
CA MET A 57 -7.67 -14.22 -2.80
C MET A 57 -7.13 -14.46 -4.22
N LYS A 58 -7.27 -15.67 -4.76
CA LYS A 58 -6.94 -15.96 -6.17
C LYS A 58 -7.73 -15.06 -7.13
N SER A 59 -9.04 -14.92 -6.92
CA SER A 59 -9.87 -14.08 -7.79
C SER A 59 -9.44 -12.61 -7.77
N ILE A 60 -9.00 -12.08 -6.62
CA ILE A 60 -8.45 -10.72 -6.51
C ILE A 60 -7.15 -10.59 -7.31
N LEU A 61 -6.19 -11.52 -7.12
CA LEU A 61 -4.92 -11.46 -7.86
C LEU A 61 -5.14 -11.57 -9.37
N THR A 62 -6.02 -12.45 -9.81
CA THR A 62 -6.38 -12.59 -11.22
C THR A 62 -7.00 -11.31 -11.77
N ALA A 63 -7.95 -10.71 -11.04
CA ALA A 63 -8.59 -9.45 -11.45
C ALA A 63 -7.57 -8.31 -11.59
N PHE A 64 -6.63 -8.18 -10.64
CA PHE A 64 -5.59 -7.15 -10.72
C PHE A 64 -4.64 -7.37 -11.89
N ARG A 65 -4.28 -8.63 -12.19
CA ARG A 65 -3.44 -8.99 -13.32
C ARG A 65 -4.12 -8.74 -14.67
N GLU A 66 -5.37 -9.12 -14.80
CA GLU A 66 -6.13 -8.99 -16.05
C GLU A 66 -6.69 -7.58 -16.29
N GLY A 67 -6.81 -6.79 -15.21
CA GLY A 67 -7.40 -5.47 -15.20
C GLY A 67 -8.89 -5.51 -14.87
N VAL A 68 -9.31 -4.69 -13.90
CA VAL A 68 -10.70 -4.64 -13.40
C VAL A 68 -11.53 -3.60 -14.14
N ASN A 69 -10.90 -2.54 -14.57
CA ASN A 69 -11.50 -1.45 -15.35
C ASN A 69 -10.42 -0.81 -16.23
N PRO A 70 -10.76 0.09 -17.14
CA PRO A 70 -9.76 0.68 -18.04
C PRO A 70 -8.59 1.39 -17.36
N GLY A 71 -8.72 1.65 -16.04
CA GLY A 71 -7.72 2.39 -15.27
C GLY A 71 -6.88 1.54 -14.30
N LEU A 72 -7.16 0.25 -14.13
CA LEU A 72 -6.41 -0.64 -13.23
C LEU A 72 -5.93 -1.88 -13.99
N ARG A 73 -4.62 -2.10 -14.02
CA ARG A 73 -4.01 -3.26 -14.66
C ARG A 73 -2.63 -3.56 -14.09
N MET A 74 -2.20 -4.79 -14.22
CA MET A 74 -0.80 -5.14 -14.10
C MET A 74 -0.12 -4.93 -15.47
N ASP A 75 0.98 -4.19 -15.49
CA ASP A 75 1.78 -4.02 -16.69
C ASP A 75 2.79 -5.18 -16.87
N ALA A 76 3.47 -5.24 -18.02
CA ALA A 76 4.42 -6.31 -18.36
C ALA A 76 5.60 -6.43 -17.38
N ASN A 77 5.91 -5.38 -16.63
CA ASN A 77 6.91 -5.36 -15.58
C ASN A 77 6.41 -5.94 -14.24
N GLY A 78 5.17 -6.44 -14.19
CA GLY A 78 4.56 -7.03 -12.99
C GLY A 78 4.01 -6.03 -11.98
N LEU A 79 4.14 -4.73 -12.21
CA LEU A 79 3.64 -3.68 -11.31
C LEU A 79 2.18 -3.32 -11.64
N ILE A 80 1.47 -2.87 -10.63
CA ILE A 80 0.08 -2.40 -10.74
C ILE A 80 0.07 -0.91 -11.10
N TRP A 81 -0.45 -0.63 -12.30
CA TRP A 81 -0.77 0.70 -12.76
C TRP A 81 -2.24 1.02 -12.50
N ALA A 82 -2.52 2.20 -11.95
CA ALA A 82 -3.89 2.65 -11.74
C ALA A 82 -4.08 4.12 -12.07
N ARG A 83 -5.06 4.42 -12.94
CA ARG A 83 -5.44 5.78 -13.30
C ARG A 83 -6.89 5.83 -13.75
N GLN A 84 -7.65 6.72 -13.14
CA GLN A 84 -9.00 7.04 -13.60
C GLN A 84 -9.17 8.57 -13.58
N PRO A 85 -9.53 9.20 -14.72
CA PRO A 85 -9.71 10.65 -14.76
C PRO A 85 -10.70 11.15 -13.69
N GLY A 86 -10.31 12.19 -12.97
CA GLY A 86 -11.14 12.80 -11.91
C GLY A 86 -11.30 11.97 -10.64
N LYS A 87 -10.53 10.88 -10.45
CA LYS A 87 -10.56 10.07 -9.23
C LYS A 87 -9.18 9.90 -8.61
N ALA A 88 -9.16 9.83 -7.29
CA ALA A 88 -8.06 9.26 -6.51
C ALA A 88 -8.45 7.83 -6.13
N LEU A 89 -7.58 6.87 -6.41
CA LEU A 89 -7.87 5.44 -6.27
C LEU A 89 -7.19 4.80 -5.05
N THR A 90 -6.43 5.57 -4.28
CA THR A 90 -5.75 5.13 -3.05
C THR A 90 -6.40 5.77 -1.83
N TRP A 91 -5.90 5.47 -0.63
CA TRP A 91 -6.37 6.05 0.63
C TRP A 91 -6.23 7.58 0.70
N MET A 92 -5.37 8.18 -0.15
CA MET A 92 -5.25 9.65 -0.28
C MET A 92 -6.32 10.17 -1.25
N ASP A 93 -7.58 10.11 -0.86
CA ASP A 93 -8.76 10.24 -1.72
C ASP A 93 -9.53 11.57 -1.58
N ALA A 94 -8.97 12.56 -0.89
CA ALA A 94 -9.61 13.87 -0.74
C ALA A 94 -9.89 14.53 -2.10
N VAL A 95 -11.10 15.07 -2.24
CA VAL A 95 -11.60 15.70 -3.47
C VAL A 95 -12.16 17.07 -3.15
N VAL A 96 -11.69 18.12 -3.84
CA VAL A 96 -12.19 19.48 -3.73
C VAL A 96 -12.88 19.86 -5.04
N ARG A 97 -14.17 20.20 -4.99
CA ARG A 97 -14.98 20.59 -6.14
C ARG A 97 -14.88 19.63 -7.33
N GLY A 98 -14.86 18.33 -7.04
CA GLY A 98 -14.76 17.26 -8.03
C GLY A 98 -13.35 17.00 -8.57
N VAL A 99 -12.32 17.65 -8.04
CA VAL A 99 -10.93 17.47 -8.43
C VAL A 99 -10.17 16.78 -7.29
N PRO A 100 -9.54 15.61 -7.53
CA PRO A 100 -8.67 14.98 -6.53
C PRO A 100 -7.49 15.87 -6.14
N VAL A 101 -7.26 16.03 -4.83
CA VAL A 101 -6.13 16.84 -4.31
C VAL A 101 -4.80 16.10 -4.50
N THR A 102 -4.82 14.79 -4.30
CA THR A 102 -3.66 13.90 -4.42
C THR A 102 -3.99 12.73 -5.35
N PRO A 103 -4.11 12.93 -6.67
CA PRO A 103 -4.59 11.89 -7.59
C PRO A 103 -3.66 10.66 -7.65
N ARG A 104 -2.33 10.83 -7.48
CA ARG A 104 -1.32 9.76 -7.45
C ARG A 104 -1.56 8.69 -8.52
N ALA A 105 -1.88 9.14 -9.73
CA ALA A 105 -2.16 8.29 -10.88
C ALA A 105 -0.86 7.64 -11.39
N GLY A 106 -0.91 6.36 -11.73
CA GLY A 106 0.26 5.60 -12.17
C GLY A 106 0.59 4.44 -11.23
N TYR A 107 1.85 4.16 -11.06
CA TYR A 107 2.35 3.20 -10.08
C TYR A 107 2.44 3.89 -8.71
N ALA A 108 1.56 3.60 -7.77
CA ALA A 108 1.64 4.06 -6.39
C ALA A 108 2.50 3.12 -5.55
N VAL A 109 3.39 3.66 -4.71
CA VAL A 109 4.42 2.89 -4.01
C VAL A 109 3.84 1.87 -3.03
N GLU A 110 2.86 2.26 -2.20
CA GLU A 110 2.23 1.36 -1.23
C GLU A 110 1.40 0.28 -1.91
N ILE A 111 0.74 0.60 -3.01
CA ILE A 111 -0.04 -0.37 -3.77
C ILE A 111 0.88 -1.48 -4.29
N ASN A 112 2.02 -1.12 -4.85
CA ASN A 112 2.97 -2.08 -5.39
C ASN A 112 3.74 -2.85 -4.31
N ALA A 113 3.99 -2.24 -3.14
CA ALA A 113 4.53 -2.94 -1.99
C ALA A 113 3.54 -3.98 -1.43
N LEU A 114 2.27 -3.60 -1.27
CA LEU A 114 1.19 -4.51 -0.84
C LEU A 114 0.94 -5.62 -1.87
N TRP A 115 0.99 -5.30 -3.17
CA TRP A 115 0.89 -6.27 -4.26
C TRP A 115 2.00 -7.33 -4.19
N TYR A 116 3.25 -6.90 -4.03
CA TYR A 116 4.37 -7.82 -3.83
C TYR A 116 4.13 -8.74 -2.63
N ASN A 117 3.76 -8.17 -1.48
CA ASN A 117 3.44 -8.95 -0.29
C ASN A 117 2.30 -9.94 -0.52
N ALA A 118 1.23 -9.54 -1.23
CA ALA A 118 0.09 -10.40 -1.53
C ALA A 118 0.48 -11.60 -2.40
N VAL A 119 1.28 -11.36 -3.46
CA VAL A 119 1.75 -12.44 -4.35
C VAL A 119 2.65 -13.42 -3.60
N CYS A 120 3.63 -12.92 -2.82
CA CYS A 120 4.49 -13.79 -2.02
C CYS A 120 3.72 -14.61 -0.98
N TYR A 121 2.77 -13.98 -0.29
CA TYR A 121 1.94 -14.66 0.71
C TYR A 121 1.08 -15.75 0.06
N MET A 122 0.47 -15.47 -1.08
CA MET A 122 -0.34 -16.46 -1.80
C MET A 122 0.48 -17.64 -2.30
N LEU A 123 1.71 -17.42 -2.76
CA LEU A 123 2.62 -18.49 -3.13
C LEU A 123 2.96 -19.38 -1.94
N LYS A 124 3.28 -18.79 -0.78
CA LYS A 124 3.50 -19.54 0.47
C LYS A 124 2.30 -20.45 0.79
N LEU A 125 1.08 -19.89 0.77
CA LEU A 125 -0.13 -20.65 1.06
C LEU A 125 -0.41 -21.75 0.01
N ALA A 126 -0.13 -21.47 -1.27
CA ALA A 126 -0.29 -22.43 -2.35
C ALA A 126 0.70 -23.60 -2.23
N GLU A 127 1.94 -23.34 -1.81
CA GLU A 127 2.94 -24.37 -1.52
C GLU A 127 2.49 -25.29 -0.38
N GLU A 128 2.01 -24.73 0.73
CA GLU A 128 1.46 -25.46 1.87
C GLU A 128 0.24 -26.33 1.47
N ALA A 129 -0.62 -25.77 0.59
CA ALA A 129 -1.80 -26.45 0.07
C ALA A 129 -1.52 -27.39 -1.12
N LYS A 130 -0.28 -27.41 -1.65
CA LYS A 130 0.14 -28.17 -2.85
C LYS A 130 -0.67 -27.80 -4.10
N ASP A 131 -1.05 -26.53 -4.25
CA ASP A 131 -1.70 -26.03 -5.46
C ASP A 131 -0.67 -25.77 -6.57
N ASN A 132 -0.25 -26.85 -7.23
CA ASN A 132 0.77 -26.80 -8.28
C ASN A 132 0.36 -25.94 -9.49
N THR A 133 -0.93 -25.79 -9.74
CA THR A 133 -1.43 -24.95 -10.84
C THR A 133 -1.14 -23.48 -10.55
N PHE A 134 -1.52 -23.01 -9.37
CA PHE A 134 -1.23 -21.62 -8.96
C PHE A 134 0.27 -21.36 -8.87
N ILE A 135 1.04 -22.28 -8.26
CA ILE A 135 2.49 -22.16 -8.15
C ILE A 135 3.14 -22.01 -9.53
N LYS A 136 2.79 -22.88 -10.48
CA LYS A 136 3.35 -22.82 -11.85
C LYS A 136 3.07 -21.49 -12.54
N GLU A 137 1.92 -20.92 -12.30
CA GLU A 137 1.47 -19.66 -12.91
C GLU A 137 2.13 -18.43 -12.30
N TRP A 138 2.42 -18.44 -10.99
CA TRP A 138 2.82 -17.25 -10.25
C TRP A 138 4.26 -17.26 -9.71
N LYS A 139 4.97 -18.38 -9.77
CA LYS A 139 6.30 -18.56 -9.15
C LYS A 139 7.37 -17.55 -9.56
N ASP A 140 7.30 -17.05 -10.78
CA ASP A 140 8.29 -16.12 -11.34
C ASP A 140 7.92 -14.64 -11.06
N MET A 141 6.69 -14.38 -10.60
CA MET A 141 6.19 -13.04 -10.34
C MET A 141 6.92 -12.29 -9.20
N PRO A 142 7.30 -12.92 -8.07
CA PRO A 142 7.99 -12.20 -7.00
C PRO A 142 9.30 -11.56 -7.47
N GLU A 143 10.11 -12.26 -8.23
CA GLU A 143 11.39 -11.72 -8.71
C GLU A 143 11.18 -10.59 -9.73
N LEU A 144 10.22 -10.75 -10.65
CA LEU A 144 9.85 -9.72 -11.60
C LEU A 144 9.37 -8.44 -10.88
N ILE A 145 8.43 -8.58 -9.95
CA ILE A 145 7.87 -7.44 -9.20
C ILE A 145 8.97 -6.76 -8.38
N ARG A 146 9.80 -7.53 -7.67
CA ARG A 146 10.86 -6.99 -6.82
C ARG A 146 11.87 -6.17 -7.62
N THR A 147 12.35 -6.69 -8.73
CA THR A 147 13.30 -6.00 -9.62
C THR A 147 12.68 -4.72 -10.15
N SER A 148 11.49 -4.82 -10.73
CA SER A 148 10.76 -3.66 -11.28
C SER A 148 10.40 -2.63 -10.22
N PHE A 149 10.09 -3.05 -8.98
CA PHE A 149 9.80 -2.14 -7.88
C PHE A 149 11.00 -1.26 -7.56
N VAL A 150 12.18 -1.86 -7.42
CA VAL A 150 13.40 -1.11 -7.12
C VAL A 150 13.74 -0.17 -8.28
N GLU A 151 13.73 -0.65 -9.53
CA GLU A 151 14.00 0.16 -10.72
C GLU A 151 13.03 1.34 -10.87
N THR A 152 11.76 1.15 -10.49
CA THR A 152 10.71 2.16 -10.65
C THR A 152 10.72 3.20 -9.54
N PHE A 153 10.85 2.78 -8.28
CA PHE A 153 10.61 3.66 -7.13
C PHE A 153 11.87 4.15 -6.43
N TRP A 154 12.96 3.39 -6.47
CA TRP A 154 14.15 3.76 -5.74
C TRP A 154 14.86 4.95 -6.36
N ASN A 155 15.23 5.93 -5.54
CA ASN A 155 16.08 7.04 -5.95
C ASN A 155 17.32 7.07 -5.06
N GLU A 156 18.47 6.79 -5.67
CA GLU A 156 19.75 6.59 -4.97
C GLU A 156 20.26 7.85 -4.27
N GLU A 157 20.17 8.98 -4.94
CA GLU A 157 20.67 10.26 -4.42
C GLU A 157 19.98 10.70 -3.13
N PRO A 158 18.62 10.86 -3.10
CA PRO A 158 17.94 11.21 -1.86
C PRO A 158 17.81 10.03 -0.90
N GLY A 159 17.96 8.79 -1.38
CA GLY A 159 17.90 7.57 -0.56
C GLY A 159 16.51 7.23 -0.03
N TYR A 160 15.48 7.39 -0.86
CA TYR A 160 14.11 7.00 -0.53
C TYR A 160 13.30 6.64 -1.78
N LEU A 161 12.08 6.14 -1.58
CA LEU A 161 11.19 5.72 -2.65
C LEU A 161 10.32 6.87 -3.15
N ALA A 162 10.17 6.99 -4.47
CA ALA A 162 9.17 7.86 -5.08
C ALA A 162 7.77 7.50 -4.55
N ASP A 163 6.93 8.50 -4.29
CA ASP A 163 5.57 8.31 -3.80
C ASP A 163 4.69 7.62 -4.85
N TYR A 164 4.83 8.03 -6.10
CA TYR A 164 4.27 7.37 -7.28
C TYR A 164 5.11 7.67 -8.52
N VAL A 165 4.88 6.90 -9.58
CA VAL A 165 5.53 7.10 -10.88
C VAL A 165 4.46 7.10 -11.98
N ASP A 166 4.48 8.14 -12.81
CA ASP A 166 3.58 8.27 -13.96
C ASP A 166 4.38 8.50 -15.26
N GLU A 167 3.71 8.91 -16.34
CA GLU A 167 4.35 9.18 -17.63
C GLU A 167 5.34 10.37 -17.58
N LYS A 168 5.31 11.18 -16.52
CA LYS A 168 6.23 12.30 -16.30
C LYS A 168 7.45 11.89 -15.50
N GLY A 169 7.47 10.67 -14.97
CA GLY A 169 8.53 10.12 -14.13
C GLY A 169 8.18 10.03 -12.65
N GLN A 170 9.20 9.99 -11.81
CA GLN A 170 9.08 9.83 -10.37
C GLN A 170 8.56 11.09 -9.69
N ASN A 171 7.53 10.95 -8.84
CA ASN A 171 7.17 11.98 -7.87
C ASN A 171 7.96 11.76 -6.56
N LEU A 172 8.83 12.70 -6.24
CA LEU A 172 9.73 12.63 -5.08
C LEU A 172 9.19 13.42 -3.86
N ASP A 173 7.90 13.71 -3.80
CA ASP A 173 7.28 14.24 -2.58
C ASP A 173 7.49 13.24 -1.43
N VAL A 174 8.11 13.69 -0.33
CA VAL A 174 8.29 12.83 0.84
C VAL A 174 6.95 12.64 1.54
N ARG A 175 6.39 11.44 1.38
CA ARG A 175 5.12 10.99 1.94
C ARG A 175 5.28 9.70 2.73
N PRO A 176 4.34 9.35 3.63
CA PRO A 176 4.47 8.19 4.50
C PRO A 176 4.27 6.84 3.77
N ASN A 177 3.72 6.83 2.56
CA ASN A 177 3.34 5.62 1.82
C ASN A 177 4.49 4.62 1.65
N GLN A 178 5.71 5.10 1.52
CA GLN A 178 6.91 4.27 1.42
C GLN A 178 7.21 3.42 2.67
N VAL A 179 6.64 3.76 3.83
CA VAL A 179 6.81 2.99 5.08
C VAL A 179 6.25 1.57 4.93
N PHE A 180 5.21 1.38 4.13
CA PHE A 180 4.64 0.06 3.91
C PHE A 180 5.61 -0.89 3.21
N ALA A 181 6.44 -0.40 2.29
CA ALA A 181 7.51 -1.21 1.71
C ALA A 181 8.53 -1.70 2.77
N CYS A 182 8.67 -0.98 3.90
CA CYS A 182 9.55 -1.36 5.00
C CYS A 182 8.89 -2.30 6.01
N SER A 183 7.57 -2.14 6.26
CA SER A 183 6.85 -2.82 7.34
C SER A 183 6.27 -4.17 6.96
N LEU A 184 5.92 -4.39 5.69
CA LEU A 184 5.29 -5.64 5.23
C LEU A 184 6.17 -6.87 5.47
N THR A 185 5.54 -8.03 5.65
CA THR A 185 6.25 -9.31 5.89
C THR A 185 7.13 -9.67 4.70
N TYR A 186 6.60 -9.52 3.50
CA TYR A 186 7.37 -9.64 2.27
C TYR A 186 7.62 -8.24 1.73
N SER A 187 8.87 -7.81 1.81
CA SER A 187 9.32 -6.48 1.40
C SER A 187 10.08 -6.57 0.07
N PRO A 188 9.79 -5.69 -0.91
CA PRO A 188 10.50 -5.70 -2.18
C PRO A 188 11.87 -5.01 -2.12
N ILE A 189 12.27 -4.42 -0.99
CA ILE A 189 13.50 -3.65 -0.83
C ILE A 189 14.43 -4.26 0.23
N THR A 190 15.72 -3.95 0.14
CA THR A 190 16.76 -4.44 1.07
C THR A 190 16.72 -3.71 2.41
N ASP A 191 17.38 -4.27 3.41
CA ASP A 191 17.44 -3.65 4.75
C ASP A 191 18.22 -2.32 4.73
N ASP A 192 19.24 -2.17 3.89
CA ASP A 192 19.91 -0.88 3.67
C ASP A 192 18.94 0.18 3.13
N MET A 193 18.16 -0.18 2.12
CA MET A 193 17.12 0.72 1.59
C MET A 193 16.08 1.08 2.64
N LYS A 194 15.62 0.09 3.45
CA LYS A 194 14.67 0.35 4.54
C LYS A 194 15.23 1.35 5.56
N GLU A 195 16.50 1.17 5.94
CA GLU A 195 17.16 2.09 6.87
C GLU A 195 17.18 3.53 6.34
N ARG A 196 17.54 3.69 5.06
CA ARG A 196 17.58 5.02 4.41
C ARG A 196 16.19 5.64 4.32
N VAL A 197 15.16 4.88 3.92
CA VAL A 197 13.76 5.30 3.91
C VAL A 197 13.31 5.75 5.29
N LEU A 198 13.53 4.92 6.31
CA LEU A 198 13.08 5.23 7.68
C LEU A 198 13.78 6.45 8.25
N LYS A 199 15.06 6.68 7.95
CA LYS A 199 15.77 7.93 8.32
C LYS A 199 15.09 9.17 7.74
N VAL A 200 14.68 9.13 6.47
CA VAL A 200 13.97 10.26 5.84
C VAL A 200 12.58 10.45 6.45
N VAL A 201 11.82 9.37 6.64
CA VAL A 201 10.48 9.41 7.25
C VAL A 201 10.53 9.95 8.67
N THR A 202 11.48 9.48 9.49
CA THR A 202 11.68 9.97 10.86
C THR A 202 11.97 11.48 10.88
N ARG A 203 12.92 11.91 10.06
CA ARG A 203 13.35 13.32 10.02
C ARG A 203 12.25 14.28 9.55
N GLU A 204 11.40 13.86 8.59
CA GLU A 204 10.49 14.77 7.90
C GLU A 204 9.02 14.59 8.25
N LEU A 205 8.61 13.38 8.64
CA LEU A 205 7.19 13.06 8.80
C LEU A 205 6.79 12.70 10.23
N LEU A 206 7.71 12.15 11.04
CA LEU A 206 7.37 11.67 12.37
C LEU A 206 6.96 12.83 13.30
N THR A 207 5.90 12.59 14.05
CA THR A 207 5.42 13.45 15.14
C THR A 207 5.00 12.57 16.32
N PRO A 208 4.82 13.13 17.53
CA PRO A 208 4.32 12.36 18.69
C PRO A 208 2.90 11.80 18.53
N LYS A 209 2.19 12.13 17.44
CA LYS A 209 0.78 11.74 17.21
C LYS A 209 0.57 10.93 15.93
N GLY A 210 1.63 10.61 15.19
CA GLY A 210 1.57 9.90 13.93
C GLY A 210 2.51 10.45 12.88
N LEU A 211 2.28 10.11 11.62
CA LEU A 211 3.09 10.61 10.50
C LEU A 211 2.34 11.70 9.74
N ARG A 212 3.07 12.77 9.35
CA ARG A 212 2.57 13.75 8.38
C ARG A 212 2.38 13.08 7.01
N THR A 213 1.36 13.50 6.30
CA THR A 213 1.06 13.01 4.95
C THR A 213 1.91 13.64 3.86
N LEU A 214 2.62 14.71 4.19
CA LEU A 214 3.57 15.39 3.31
C LEU A 214 4.65 16.07 4.15
N SER A 215 5.88 16.09 3.66
CA SER A 215 6.99 16.82 4.30
C SER A 215 6.70 18.33 4.39
N PRO A 216 6.99 18.97 5.56
CA PRO A 216 6.90 20.42 5.71
C PRO A 216 7.79 21.22 4.75
N LYS A 217 8.78 20.59 4.12
CA LYS A 217 9.63 21.22 3.10
C LYS A 217 8.97 21.35 1.74
N ASN A 218 7.87 20.63 1.52
CA ASN A 218 7.15 20.66 0.25
C ASN A 218 6.34 21.97 0.15
N PRO A 219 6.39 22.69 -0.98
CA PRO A 219 5.62 23.94 -1.15
C PRO A 219 4.10 23.76 -1.10
N LYS A 220 3.59 22.52 -1.27
CA LYS A 220 2.18 22.18 -1.14
C LYS A 220 1.76 21.77 0.28
N TYR A 221 2.66 21.91 1.26
CA TYR A 221 2.39 21.50 2.63
C TYR A 221 1.32 22.38 3.29
N HIS A 222 0.30 21.75 3.87
CA HIS A 222 -0.77 22.35 4.67
C HIS A 222 -0.80 21.67 6.04
N GLY A 223 -0.16 22.31 7.02
CA GLY A 223 0.03 21.73 8.37
C GLY A 223 -1.18 21.82 9.29
N HIS A 224 -2.23 22.57 8.92
CA HIS A 224 -3.43 22.80 9.72
C HIS A 224 -4.66 22.24 9.02
N TYR A 225 -5.39 21.38 9.73
CA TYR A 225 -6.68 20.85 9.29
C TYR A 225 -7.80 21.64 9.92
N GLU A 226 -8.12 22.81 9.34
CA GLU A 226 -9.09 23.76 9.86
C GLU A 226 -9.80 24.52 8.74
N GLY A 227 -10.74 25.42 9.10
CA GLY A 227 -11.48 26.23 8.15
C GLY A 227 -12.73 25.56 7.58
N ASN A 228 -13.15 25.97 6.39
CA ASN A 228 -14.28 25.38 5.67
C ASN A 228 -13.95 23.99 5.07
N GLN A 229 -14.92 23.35 4.41
CA GLN A 229 -14.75 22.00 3.88
C GLN A 229 -13.62 21.93 2.84
N ASP A 230 -13.59 22.87 1.90
CA ASP A 230 -12.55 22.90 0.85
C ASP A 230 -11.15 23.05 1.44
N GLU A 231 -11.00 23.89 2.47
CA GLU A 231 -9.71 24.10 3.18
C GLU A 231 -9.27 22.84 3.90
N ARG A 232 -10.18 22.16 4.61
CA ARG A 232 -9.89 20.89 5.27
C ARG A 232 -9.53 19.79 4.28
N ASP A 233 -10.28 19.64 3.19
CA ASP A 233 -10.02 18.61 2.18
C ASP A 233 -8.69 18.87 1.45
N ASN A 234 -8.31 20.13 1.23
CA ASN A 234 -6.98 20.47 0.70
C ASN A 234 -5.84 20.11 1.67
N ALA A 235 -6.06 20.16 2.98
CA ALA A 235 -5.07 19.80 3.99
C ALA A 235 -5.02 18.29 4.28
N TYR A 236 -6.10 17.54 4.01
CA TYR A 236 -6.36 16.19 4.50
C TYR A 236 -5.22 15.20 4.26
N HIS A 237 -4.61 15.25 3.06
CA HIS A 237 -3.44 14.43 2.69
C HIS A 237 -2.23 15.29 2.24
N GLN A 238 -2.21 16.57 2.63
CA GLN A 238 -1.14 17.51 2.26
C GLN A 238 -0.38 18.05 3.48
N GLY A 239 -0.33 17.27 4.55
CA GLY A 239 0.40 17.66 5.77
C GLY A 239 -0.25 17.18 7.05
N THR A 240 -1.56 16.98 7.07
CA THR A 240 -2.29 16.43 8.24
C THR A 240 -1.61 15.18 8.78
N VAL A 241 -1.48 15.10 10.10
CA VAL A 241 -0.91 13.96 10.81
C VAL A 241 -1.93 12.85 10.96
N TRP A 242 -1.55 11.62 10.59
CA TRP A 242 -2.42 10.46 10.71
C TRP A 242 -1.86 9.43 11.70
N PRO A 243 -2.57 9.17 12.81
CA PRO A 243 -2.12 8.23 13.85
C PRO A 243 -1.97 6.79 13.36
N TRP A 244 -2.86 6.32 12.47
CA TRP A 244 -2.85 4.93 12.01
C TRP A 244 -1.54 4.51 11.31
N LEU A 245 -0.82 5.45 10.75
CA LEU A 245 0.46 5.22 10.09
C LEU A 245 1.59 4.85 11.06
N ILE A 246 1.43 5.18 12.37
CA ILE A 246 2.45 4.93 13.37
C ILE A 246 2.70 3.42 13.56
N GLY A 247 1.65 2.60 13.41
CA GLY A 247 1.79 1.14 13.51
C GLY A 247 2.76 0.57 12.49
N ALA A 248 2.64 0.96 11.22
CA ALA A 248 3.56 0.53 10.18
C ALA A 248 4.99 1.06 10.40
N TYR A 249 5.13 2.30 10.89
CA TYR A 249 6.43 2.87 11.22
C TYR A 249 7.12 2.10 12.35
N ILE A 250 6.40 1.80 13.43
CA ILE A 250 6.93 1.02 14.56
C ILE A 250 7.30 -0.39 14.09
N GLU A 251 6.43 -1.06 13.35
CA GLU A 251 6.67 -2.40 12.82
C GLU A 251 7.93 -2.46 11.93
N ALA A 252 8.10 -1.49 11.03
CA ALA A 252 9.26 -1.39 10.16
C ALA A 252 10.56 -1.25 10.97
N ASN A 253 10.59 -0.38 11.97
CA ASN A 253 11.76 -0.18 12.82
C ASN A 253 12.04 -1.41 13.71
N LEU A 254 11.01 -2.06 14.27
CA LEU A 254 11.17 -3.29 15.04
C LEU A 254 11.72 -4.45 14.20
N LYS A 255 11.31 -4.56 12.95
CA LYS A 255 11.85 -5.56 12.01
C LYS A 255 13.31 -5.31 11.68
N LEU A 256 13.70 -4.05 11.56
CA LEU A 256 15.06 -3.66 11.18
C LEU A 256 16.02 -3.66 12.38
N TYR A 257 15.62 -3.10 13.51
CA TYR A 257 16.47 -2.87 14.67
C TYR A 257 16.17 -3.80 15.86
N GLY A 258 15.11 -4.60 15.75
CA GLY A 258 14.72 -5.54 16.80
C GLY A 258 14.41 -4.84 18.13
N LYS A 259 14.87 -5.48 19.23
CA LYS A 259 14.63 -4.98 20.59
C LYS A 259 15.28 -3.62 20.89
N GLN A 260 16.23 -3.17 20.08
CA GLN A 260 16.89 -1.87 20.25
C GLN A 260 15.91 -0.70 20.06
N PHE A 261 14.88 -0.89 19.24
CA PHE A 261 13.84 0.14 18.99
C PHE A 261 12.68 0.11 20.02
N LEU A 262 12.65 -0.85 20.94
CA LEU A 262 11.55 -0.97 21.91
C LEU A 262 11.34 0.26 22.82
N PRO A 263 12.37 0.97 23.28
CA PRO A 263 12.17 2.18 24.08
C PRO A 263 11.38 3.25 23.31
N GLU A 264 11.82 3.58 22.09
CA GLU A 264 11.18 4.55 21.21
C GLU A 264 9.76 4.12 20.83
N ALA A 265 9.56 2.83 20.54
CA ALA A 265 8.24 2.29 20.22
C ALA A 265 7.19 2.43 21.32
N LYS A 266 7.65 2.51 22.59
CA LYS A 266 6.75 2.69 23.75
C LYS A 266 6.39 4.16 24.01
N GLU A 267 7.18 5.07 23.48
CA GLU A 267 6.96 6.52 23.59
C GLU A 267 6.04 7.06 22.50
N LEU A 268 5.94 6.33 21.38
CA LEU A 268 5.08 6.64 20.23
C LEU A 268 3.68 6.09 20.42
#